data_678c2e124c316f071683c51c0db678f8
#
_entry.id   678c2e124c316f071683c51c0db678f8
#
_cell.length_a   1.000
_cell.length_b   1.000
_cell.length_c   1.000
_cell.angle_alpha   90.00
_cell.angle_beta   90.00
_cell.angle_gamma   90.00
#
_symmetry.space_group_name_H-M   'P 1'
#
loop_
_entity.id
_entity.type
_entity.pdbx_description
1 polymer ?
#
loop_
_entity_poly.entity_id
_entity_poly.type
_entity_poly.pdbx_seq_one_letter_code
_entity_poly.pdbx_strand_id
1 'polypeptide(L)'
;MADIIYTKVDEAPQLASASLLPIIQKFLALDPKRVEFRVRGFDLAEKSHEERLEAIGKAFLRGYNLMLAVRSFAEIDQALAQESDLLRGFFIEGGAMGSAVVDSVPFRKPMLPRYLARFGTRFPILVHAGVGLTISKLSWREKGILAELDPFYRWLAYDGRGYHNMYFEP
;
A
#
# COMPACT_ATOMS: atom_id res chain seq x y z
N MET A 1 -8.95 -11.82 26.47
CA MET A 1 -9.53 -10.76 25.65
C MET A 1 -8.66 -9.56 25.88
N ALA A 2 -7.71 -9.33 25.00
CA ALA A 2 -6.82 -8.18 25.10
C ALA A 2 -7.41 -7.09 24.19
N ASP A 3 -7.99 -6.06 24.81
CA ASP A 3 -8.37 -4.85 24.11
C ASP A 3 -7.12 -4.19 23.57
N ILE A 4 -6.88 -4.37 22.27
CA ILE A 4 -5.88 -3.58 21.56
C ILE A 4 -6.46 -2.16 21.50
N ILE A 5 -6.05 -1.33 22.44
CA ILE A 5 -6.40 0.08 22.51
C ILE A 5 -5.64 0.79 21.38
N TYR A 6 -6.24 0.86 20.21
CA TYR A 6 -5.84 1.86 19.23
C TYR A 6 -6.31 3.23 19.74
N THR A 7 -5.43 3.90 20.46
CA THR A 7 -5.66 5.28 20.89
C THR A 7 -5.97 6.14 19.67
N LYS A 8 -7.03 6.96 19.80
CA LYS A 8 -7.37 8.02 18.86
C LYS A 8 -6.10 8.78 18.47
N VAL A 9 -5.66 8.63 17.22
CA VAL A 9 -4.54 9.40 16.69
C VAL A 9 -5.09 10.78 16.41
N ASP A 10 -4.80 11.72 17.30
CA ASP A 10 -5.12 13.14 17.13
C ASP A 10 -4.61 13.62 15.76
N GLU A 11 -5.42 14.47 15.14
CA GLU A 11 -5.09 15.21 13.94
C GLU A 11 -3.79 15.99 14.17
N ALA A 12 -2.68 15.44 13.71
CA ALA A 12 -1.38 16.02 13.92
C ALA A 12 -0.60 16.17 12.61
N PRO A 13 0.36 17.03 12.57
CA PRO A 13 0.76 17.94 11.52
C PRO A 13 1.21 17.25 10.23
N GLN A 14 1.25 18.05 9.16
CA GLN A 14 1.66 17.74 7.80
C GLN A 14 2.68 16.58 7.70
N LEU A 15 2.33 15.54 6.96
CA LEU A 15 3.04 14.25 6.88
C LEU A 15 4.40 14.33 6.17
N ALA A 16 4.69 15.44 5.50
CA ALA A 16 5.98 15.68 4.84
C ALA A 16 6.28 17.17 4.70
N SER A 17 7.55 17.51 4.60
CA SER A 17 7.93 18.82 4.08
C SER A 17 7.51 18.92 2.62
N ALA A 18 6.77 19.95 2.26
CA ALA A 18 6.20 20.14 0.92
C ALA A 18 7.24 20.10 -0.21
N SER A 19 8.50 20.30 0.09
CA SER A 19 9.60 20.34 -0.88
C SER A 19 10.07 18.96 -1.39
N LEU A 20 9.89 17.88 -0.62
CA LEU A 20 10.34 16.54 -1.02
C LEU A 20 9.28 15.71 -1.74
N LEU A 21 8.00 16.05 -1.60
CA LEU A 21 6.90 15.29 -2.20
C LEU A 21 7.01 15.13 -3.73
N PRO A 22 7.28 16.20 -4.51
CA PRO A 22 7.39 16.06 -5.97
C PRO A 22 8.54 15.14 -6.40
N ILE A 23 9.63 15.16 -5.63
CA ILE A 23 10.80 14.31 -5.91
C ILE A 23 10.44 12.84 -5.65
N ILE A 24 9.82 12.55 -4.51
CA ILE A 24 9.38 11.20 -4.15
C ILE A 24 8.41 10.66 -5.19
N GLN A 25 7.40 11.45 -5.57
CA GLN A 25 6.45 11.08 -6.62
C GLN A 25 7.15 10.77 -7.94
N LYS A 26 8.05 11.65 -8.39
CA LYS A 26 8.74 11.49 -9.68
C LYS A 26 9.53 10.18 -9.78
N PHE A 27 10.16 9.73 -8.68
CA PHE A 27 11.04 8.56 -8.69
C PHE A 27 10.38 7.26 -8.23
N LEU A 28 9.35 7.35 -7.39
CA LEU A 28 8.74 6.17 -6.76
C LEU A 28 7.33 5.86 -7.26
N ALA A 29 6.67 6.80 -7.96
CA ALA A 29 5.34 6.53 -8.50
C ALA A 29 5.36 5.42 -9.55
N LEU A 30 4.34 4.60 -9.53
CA LEU A 30 4.16 3.50 -10.47
C LEU A 30 3.15 3.89 -11.55
N ASP A 31 3.52 3.65 -12.82
CA ASP A 31 2.63 3.88 -13.95
C ASP A 31 1.45 2.88 -13.89
N PRO A 32 0.20 3.35 -13.96
CA PRO A 32 -0.98 2.48 -14.02
C PRO A 32 -0.95 1.42 -15.14
N LYS A 33 -0.23 1.67 -16.22
CA LYS A 33 -0.04 0.69 -17.31
C LYS A 33 0.67 -0.59 -16.87
N ARG A 34 1.42 -0.55 -15.77
CA ARG A 34 2.15 -1.73 -15.27
C ARG A 34 1.26 -2.90 -14.87
N VAL A 35 -0.03 -2.67 -14.65
CA VAL A 35 -1.02 -3.70 -14.32
C VAL A 35 -1.92 -4.07 -15.48
N GLU A 36 -1.71 -3.50 -16.66
CA GLU A 36 -2.42 -3.91 -17.88
C GLU A 36 -1.92 -5.29 -18.33
N PHE A 37 -2.84 -6.19 -18.61
CA PHE A 37 -2.56 -7.57 -18.99
C PHE A 37 -1.69 -7.65 -20.23
N ARG A 38 -1.96 -6.79 -21.22
CA ARG A 38 -1.15 -6.69 -22.43
C ARG A 38 0.32 -6.34 -22.13
N VAL A 39 0.54 -5.45 -21.18
CA VAL A 39 1.89 -5.04 -20.76
C VAL A 39 2.60 -6.16 -19.99
N ARG A 40 1.80 -7.00 -19.29
CA ARG A 40 2.30 -8.14 -18.51
C ARG A 40 2.47 -9.42 -19.33
N GLY A 41 2.04 -9.43 -20.58
CA GLY A 41 2.07 -10.62 -21.42
C GLY A 41 1.02 -11.67 -21.06
N PHE A 42 -0.02 -11.29 -20.30
CA PHE A 42 -1.13 -12.17 -20.01
C PHE A 42 -2.19 -12.05 -21.12
N ASP A 43 -2.81 -13.19 -21.45
CA ASP A 43 -3.93 -13.27 -22.37
C ASP A 43 -5.05 -14.07 -21.70
N LEU A 44 -6.23 -13.49 -21.64
CA LEU A 44 -7.42 -14.14 -21.10
C LEU A 44 -8.45 -14.31 -22.22
N ALA A 45 -9.09 -15.49 -22.24
CA ALA A 45 -10.13 -15.81 -23.21
C ALA A 45 -11.34 -14.86 -23.12
N GLU A 46 -11.62 -14.33 -21.91
CA GLU A 46 -12.73 -13.43 -21.68
C GLU A 46 -12.23 -12.01 -21.29
N LYS A 47 -12.52 -11.07 -22.16
CA LYS A 47 -12.13 -9.67 -21.97
C LYS A 47 -12.76 -9.01 -20.72
N SER A 48 -13.93 -9.45 -20.32
CA SER A 48 -14.60 -8.98 -19.11
C SER A 48 -13.81 -9.32 -17.83
N HIS A 49 -13.15 -10.46 -17.80
CA HIS A 49 -12.29 -10.87 -16.70
C HIS A 49 -10.99 -10.04 -16.67
N GLU A 50 -10.42 -9.78 -17.85
CA GLU A 50 -9.24 -8.92 -17.98
C GLU A 50 -9.52 -7.52 -17.40
N GLU A 51 -10.59 -6.87 -17.84
CA GLU A 51 -10.98 -5.54 -17.35
C GLU A 51 -11.17 -5.49 -15.82
N ARG A 52 -11.80 -6.54 -15.27
CA ARG A 52 -12.03 -6.65 -13.82
C ARG A 52 -10.72 -6.80 -13.04
N LEU A 53 -9.81 -7.63 -13.51
CA LEU A 53 -8.51 -7.85 -12.86
C LEU A 53 -7.61 -6.63 -12.99
N GLU A 54 -7.62 -5.96 -14.14
CA GLU A 54 -6.92 -4.69 -14.30
C GLU A 54 -7.49 -3.58 -13.40
N ALA A 55 -8.81 -3.54 -13.18
CA ALA A 55 -9.43 -2.59 -12.26
C ALA A 55 -8.91 -2.76 -10.82
N ILE A 56 -8.71 -4.02 -10.39
CA ILE A 56 -8.09 -4.35 -9.10
C ILE A 56 -6.67 -3.79 -9.03
N GLY A 57 -5.84 -4.12 -10.02
CA GLY A 57 -4.46 -3.61 -10.08
C GLY A 57 -4.38 -2.09 -10.12
N LYS A 58 -5.27 -1.43 -10.88
CA LYS A 58 -5.37 0.03 -10.95
C LYS A 58 -5.79 0.64 -9.60
N ALA A 59 -6.71 0.02 -8.87
CA ALA A 59 -7.09 0.48 -7.53
C ALA A 59 -5.90 0.39 -6.55
N PHE A 60 -5.17 -0.73 -6.58
CA PHE A 60 -3.94 -0.89 -5.82
C PHE A 60 -2.93 0.23 -6.12
N LEU A 61 -2.65 0.50 -7.39
CA LEU A 61 -1.70 1.55 -7.78
C LEU A 61 -2.19 2.95 -7.41
N ARG A 62 -3.50 3.23 -7.43
CA ARG A 62 -4.05 4.50 -6.92
C ARG A 62 -3.75 4.68 -5.44
N GLY A 63 -3.99 3.66 -4.61
CA GLY A 63 -3.67 3.70 -3.19
C GLY A 63 -2.17 3.90 -2.92
N TYR A 64 -1.33 3.16 -3.62
CA TYR A 64 0.12 3.29 -3.55
C TYR A 64 0.60 4.71 -3.92
N ASN A 65 0.22 5.19 -5.09
CA ASN A 65 0.66 6.50 -5.59
C ASN A 65 0.13 7.65 -4.73
N LEU A 66 -1.09 7.53 -4.19
CA LEU A 66 -1.63 8.53 -3.26
C LEU A 66 -0.77 8.63 -2.02
N MET A 67 -0.33 7.50 -1.44
CA MET A 67 0.51 7.52 -0.23
C MET A 67 1.85 8.21 -0.42
N LEU A 68 2.41 8.21 -1.63
CA LEU A 68 3.64 8.94 -1.93
C LEU A 68 3.46 10.46 -1.88
N ALA A 69 2.23 10.93 -2.11
CA ALA A 69 1.87 12.34 -2.28
C ALA A 69 1.09 12.93 -1.12
N VAL A 70 0.41 12.09 -0.33
CA VAL A 70 -0.57 12.50 0.66
C VAL A 70 0.02 13.38 1.76
N ARG A 71 -0.76 14.38 2.16
CA ARG A 71 -0.41 15.32 3.25
C ARG A 71 -1.19 15.03 4.53
N SER A 72 -2.35 14.36 4.40
CA SER A 72 -3.22 14.04 5.53
C SER A 72 -3.97 12.74 5.31
N PHE A 73 -4.40 12.08 6.39
CA PHE A 73 -5.27 10.90 6.28
C PHE A 73 -6.66 11.22 5.74
N ALA A 74 -7.12 12.48 5.86
CA ALA A 74 -8.39 12.91 5.29
C ALA A 74 -8.41 12.78 3.75
N GLU A 75 -7.27 13.02 3.09
CA GLU A 75 -7.15 12.82 1.64
C GLU A 75 -7.29 11.34 1.26
N ILE A 76 -6.75 10.43 2.10
CA ILE A 76 -6.90 8.98 1.91
C ILE A 76 -8.35 8.56 2.09
N ASP A 77 -9.02 9.05 3.13
CA ASP A 77 -10.44 8.74 3.39
C ASP A 77 -11.33 9.23 2.26
N GLN A 78 -11.07 10.44 1.76
CA GLN A 78 -11.80 11.00 0.63
C GLN A 78 -11.62 10.17 -0.63
N ALA A 79 -10.39 9.75 -0.95
CA ALA A 79 -10.12 8.91 -2.10
C ALA A 79 -10.74 7.51 -1.94
N LEU A 80 -10.63 6.92 -0.74
CA LEU A 80 -11.24 5.63 -0.43
C LEU A 80 -12.77 5.65 -0.56
N ALA A 81 -13.41 6.76 -0.22
CA ALA A 81 -14.85 6.93 -0.37
C ALA A 81 -15.31 6.92 -1.84
N GLN A 82 -14.44 7.25 -2.78
CA GLN A 82 -14.71 7.20 -4.23
C GLN A 82 -14.52 5.78 -4.81
N GLU A 83 -13.85 4.88 -4.10
CA GLU A 83 -13.67 3.51 -4.57
C GLU A 83 -14.93 2.68 -4.33
N SER A 84 -15.26 1.80 -5.29
CA SER A 84 -16.31 0.81 -5.10
C SER A 84 -15.97 -0.16 -3.96
N ASP A 85 -16.97 -0.75 -3.33
CA ASP A 85 -16.77 -1.67 -2.19
C ASP A 85 -15.81 -2.82 -2.53
N LEU A 86 -15.87 -3.33 -3.77
CA LEU A 86 -14.98 -4.37 -4.26
C LEU A 86 -13.51 -3.93 -4.31
N LEU A 87 -13.27 -2.67 -4.63
CA LEU A 87 -11.92 -2.16 -4.88
C LEU A 87 -11.27 -1.51 -3.65
N ARG A 88 -12.05 -1.16 -2.62
CA ARG A 88 -11.54 -0.49 -1.40
C ARG A 88 -10.42 -1.27 -0.72
N GLY A 89 -10.56 -2.59 -0.63
CA GLY A 89 -9.52 -3.42 -0.02
C GLY A 89 -8.18 -3.33 -0.75
N PHE A 90 -8.21 -3.41 -2.07
CA PHE A 90 -7.00 -3.32 -2.90
C PHE A 90 -6.38 -1.92 -2.92
N PHE A 91 -7.21 -0.88 -2.86
CA PHE A 91 -6.72 0.48 -2.66
C PHE A 91 -5.96 0.61 -1.33
N ILE A 92 -6.51 0.07 -0.25
CA ILE A 92 -5.86 0.05 1.07
C ILE A 92 -4.59 -0.79 1.07
N GLU A 93 -4.57 -1.92 0.38
CA GLU A 93 -3.37 -2.76 0.21
C GLU A 93 -2.24 -1.98 -0.46
N GLY A 94 -2.53 -1.29 -1.56
CA GLY A 94 -1.57 -0.41 -2.23
C GLY A 94 -1.08 0.72 -1.34
N GLY A 95 -1.97 1.33 -0.57
CA GLY A 95 -1.64 2.35 0.41
C GLY A 95 -0.70 1.83 1.51
N ALA A 96 -0.85 0.59 1.95
CA ALA A 96 0.05 -0.06 2.91
C ALA A 96 1.46 -0.21 2.34
N MET A 97 1.59 -0.68 1.09
CA MET A 97 2.87 -0.70 0.38
C MET A 97 3.49 0.70 0.32
N GLY A 98 2.71 1.71 -0.09
CA GLY A 98 3.17 3.09 -0.20
C GLY A 98 3.65 3.66 1.13
N SER A 99 2.96 3.37 2.24
CA SER A 99 3.35 3.83 3.58
C SER A 99 4.71 3.27 4.01
N ALA A 100 4.95 1.97 3.77
CA ALA A 100 6.22 1.33 4.06
C ALA A 100 7.38 1.85 3.17
N VAL A 101 7.09 2.16 1.90
CA VAL A 101 8.06 2.79 0.98
C VAL A 101 8.41 4.20 1.47
N VAL A 102 7.42 4.99 1.86
CA VAL A 102 7.61 6.33 2.39
C VAL A 102 8.50 6.33 3.64
N ASP A 103 8.34 5.35 4.53
CA ASP A 103 9.16 5.21 5.75
C ASP A 103 10.61 4.83 5.46
N SER A 104 10.90 4.43 4.23
CA SER A 104 12.27 4.16 3.78
C SER A 104 12.99 5.41 3.28
N VAL A 105 12.27 6.53 3.13
CA VAL A 105 12.86 7.81 2.74
C VAL A 105 13.37 8.53 4.00
N PRO A 106 14.65 8.96 4.02
CA PRO A 106 15.22 9.68 5.16
C PRO A 106 14.44 10.93 5.53
N PHE A 107 14.48 11.30 6.81
CA PHE A 107 13.91 12.53 7.36
C PHE A 107 12.37 12.65 7.24
N ARG A 108 11.66 11.55 7.04
CA ARG A 108 10.19 11.52 7.07
C ARG A 108 9.67 11.01 8.42
N LYS A 109 8.48 11.49 8.80
CA LYS A 109 7.78 10.95 9.97
C LYS A 109 7.26 9.55 9.62
N PRO A 110 7.32 8.58 10.56
CA PRO A 110 6.81 7.24 10.35
C PRO A 110 5.34 7.26 9.90
N MET A 111 5.07 6.65 8.75
CA MET A 111 3.74 6.58 8.16
C MET A 111 3.09 5.22 8.38
N LEU A 112 3.88 4.14 8.27
CA LEU A 112 3.36 2.77 8.39
C LEU A 112 2.66 2.51 9.72
N PRO A 113 3.21 2.86 10.92
CA PRO A 113 2.50 2.63 12.17
C PRO A 113 1.15 3.35 12.24
N ARG A 114 1.08 4.56 11.68
CA ARG A 114 -0.15 5.35 11.62
C ARG A 114 -1.16 4.75 10.64
N TYR A 115 -0.69 4.22 9.52
CA TYR A 115 -1.51 3.53 8.54
C TYR A 115 -2.10 2.23 9.12
N LEU A 116 -1.27 1.45 9.81
CA LEU A 116 -1.68 0.24 10.53
C LEU A 116 -2.75 0.56 11.59
N ALA A 117 -2.53 1.59 12.39
CA ALA A 117 -3.49 2.00 13.41
C ALA A 117 -4.86 2.38 12.83
N ARG A 118 -4.88 2.99 11.63
CA ARG A 118 -6.13 3.43 10.99
C ARG A 118 -6.86 2.32 10.23
N PHE A 119 -6.15 1.50 9.50
CA PHE A 119 -6.72 0.55 8.55
C PHE A 119 -6.49 -0.92 8.91
N GLY A 120 -5.52 -1.22 9.78
CA GLY A 120 -5.11 -2.58 10.10
C GLY A 120 -6.21 -3.42 10.74
N THR A 121 -7.10 -2.84 11.57
CA THR A 121 -8.23 -3.57 12.15
C THR A 121 -9.30 -3.91 11.12
N ARG A 122 -9.55 -3.01 10.18
CA ARG A 122 -10.61 -3.17 9.16
C ARG A 122 -10.17 -4.05 8.00
N PHE A 123 -8.89 -3.99 7.63
CA PHE A 123 -8.33 -4.71 6.48
C PHE A 123 -7.04 -5.47 6.84
N PRO A 124 -7.06 -6.32 7.90
CA PRO A 124 -5.82 -6.88 8.45
C PRO A 124 -5.01 -7.67 7.43
N ILE A 125 -5.66 -8.51 6.64
CA ILE A 125 -4.99 -9.35 5.63
C ILE A 125 -4.32 -8.47 4.56
N LEU A 126 -5.09 -7.56 3.95
CA LEU A 126 -4.62 -6.76 2.82
C LEU A 126 -3.53 -5.76 3.21
N VAL A 127 -3.65 -5.14 4.40
CA VAL A 127 -2.62 -4.22 4.88
C VAL A 127 -1.28 -4.93 5.08
N HIS A 128 -1.29 -6.11 5.70
CA HIS A 128 -0.06 -6.86 5.94
C HIS A 128 0.54 -7.45 4.65
N ALA A 129 -0.30 -7.94 3.73
CA ALA A 129 0.15 -8.38 2.41
C ALA A 129 0.75 -7.22 1.60
N GLY A 130 0.08 -6.05 1.60
CA GLY A 130 0.57 -4.85 0.92
C GLY A 130 1.94 -4.39 1.42
N VAL A 131 2.17 -4.45 2.73
CA VAL A 131 3.51 -4.17 3.31
C VAL A 131 4.55 -5.16 2.79
N GLY A 132 4.17 -6.42 2.61
CA GLY A 132 5.05 -7.46 2.07
C GLY A 132 5.59 -7.18 0.67
N LEU A 133 4.80 -6.52 -0.18
CA LEU A 133 5.24 -6.06 -1.50
C LEU A 133 6.44 -5.09 -1.41
N THR A 134 6.53 -4.29 -0.33
CA THR A 134 7.69 -3.42 -0.09
C THR A 134 8.95 -4.22 0.25
N ILE A 135 8.83 -5.32 0.98
CA ILE A 135 9.98 -6.16 1.38
C ILE A 135 10.70 -6.73 0.16
N SER A 136 9.97 -7.04 -0.93
CA SER A 136 10.58 -7.49 -2.19
C SER A 136 11.56 -6.47 -2.76
N LYS A 137 11.25 -5.18 -2.64
CA LYS A 137 12.08 -4.09 -3.17
C LYS A 137 13.11 -3.59 -2.17
N LEU A 138 12.81 -3.68 -0.89
CA LEU A 138 13.60 -3.13 0.20
C LEU A 138 13.96 -4.21 1.22
N SER A 139 14.57 -5.31 0.75
CA SER A 139 14.92 -6.48 1.59
C SER A 139 15.80 -6.12 2.80
N TRP A 140 16.64 -5.09 2.68
CA TRP A 140 17.45 -4.56 3.78
C TRP A 140 16.62 -3.93 4.91
N ARG A 141 15.36 -3.57 4.66
CA ARG A 141 14.41 -3.04 5.65
C ARG A 141 13.52 -4.12 6.28
N GLU A 142 13.58 -5.35 5.81
CA GLU A 142 12.68 -6.45 6.19
C GLU A 142 12.47 -6.56 7.70
N LYS A 143 13.56 -6.65 8.47
CA LYS A 143 13.47 -6.79 9.95
C LYS A 143 12.73 -5.62 10.58
N GLY A 144 13.02 -4.39 10.15
CA GLY A 144 12.37 -3.19 10.67
C GLY A 144 10.89 -3.15 10.31
N ILE A 145 10.54 -3.46 9.07
CA ILE A 145 9.15 -3.50 8.60
C ILE A 145 8.36 -4.58 9.36
N LEU A 146 8.90 -5.79 9.48
CA LEU A 146 8.21 -6.88 10.20
C LEU A 146 8.01 -6.60 11.68
N ALA A 147 8.87 -5.79 12.31
CA ALA A 147 8.72 -5.39 13.70
C ALA A 147 7.54 -4.43 13.95
N GLU A 148 7.11 -3.69 12.92
CA GLU A 148 5.95 -2.79 12.98
C GLU A 148 4.62 -3.52 12.83
N LEU A 149 4.63 -4.76 12.30
CA LEU A 149 3.43 -5.51 11.98
C LEU A 149 2.90 -6.27 13.20
N ASP A 150 1.57 -6.47 13.22
CA ASP A 150 0.93 -7.35 14.20
C ASP A 150 1.56 -8.75 14.15
N PRO A 151 1.97 -9.33 15.30
CA PRO A 151 2.65 -10.63 15.36
C PRO A 151 1.85 -11.79 14.73
N PHE A 152 0.50 -11.72 14.76
CA PHE A 152 -0.36 -12.73 14.18
C PHE A 152 -0.44 -12.61 12.66
N TYR A 153 -0.56 -11.38 12.14
CA TYR A 153 -0.75 -11.13 10.70
C TYR A 153 0.57 -10.94 9.93
N ARG A 154 1.69 -10.70 10.59
CA ARG A 154 2.97 -10.39 9.91
C ARG A 154 3.42 -11.43 8.88
N TRP A 155 2.96 -12.68 9.01
CA TRP A 155 3.28 -13.75 8.05
C TRP A 155 2.69 -13.50 6.66
N LEU A 156 1.59 -12.75 6.58
CA LEU A 156 1.00 -12.31 5.32
C LEU A 156 1.92 -11.38 4.51
N ALA A 157 2.91 -10.77 5.17
CA ALA A 157 3.93 -10.02 4.45
C ALA A 157 4.79 -10.91 3.53
N TYR A 158 4.99 -12.17 3.90
CA TYR A 158 5.68 -13.11 3.01
C TYR A 158 4.84 -13.54 1.83
N ASP A 159 3.52 -13.63 1.98
CA ASP A 159 2.59 -13.86 0.86
C ASP A 159 2.64 -12.69 -0.13
N GLY A 160 2.58 -11.46 0.36
CA GLY A 160 2.73 -10.26 -0.44
C GLY A 160 4.07 -10.20 -1.17
N ARG A 161 5.16 -10.55 -0.50
CA ARG A 161 6.48 -10.67 -1.12
C ARG A 161 6.50 -11.72 -2.24
N GLY A 162 5.93 -12.90 -1.99
CA GLY A 162 5.84 -13.98 -2.98
C GLY A 162 5.02 -13.57 -4.19
N TYR A 163 3.87 -12.93 -3.96
CA TYR A 163 3.03 -12.40 -5.03
C TYR A 163 3.78 -11.37 -5.88
N HIS A 164 4.49 -10.43 -5.25
CA HIS A 164 5.28 -9.43 -5.97
C HIS A 164 6.31 -10.07 -6.89
N ASN A 165 7.07 -11.02 -6.38
CA ASN A 165 8.13 -11.68 -7.17
C ASN A 165 7.54 -12.46 -8.35
N MET A 166 6.41 -13.15 -8.13
CA MET A 166 5.74 -13.90 -9.19
C MET A 166 5.10 -12.99 -10.25
N TYR A 167 4.45 -11.90 -9.82
CA TYR A 167 3.64 -11.05 -10.70
C TYR A 167 4.45 -9.96 -11.40
N PHE A 168 5.37 -9.32 -10.70
CA PHE A 168 6.12 -8.18 -11.23
C PHE A 168 7.53 -8.50 -11.72
N GLU A 169 8.10 -9.63 -11.30
CA GLU A 169 9.48 -10.05 -11.62
C GLU A 169 9.50 -11.55 -12.00
N PRO A 170 8.69 -12.00 -12.97
CA PRO A 170 8.66 -13.39 -13.39
C PRO A 170 9.93 -13.82 -14.13
#